data_4c32743842559c3155c62709833b8309
#
_entry.id   4c32743842559c3155c62709833b8309
#
_cell.length_a   1.000
_cell.length_b   1.000
_cell.length_c   1.000
_cell.angle_alpha   90.00
_cell.angle_beta   90.00
_cell.angle_gamma   90.00
#
_symmetry.space_group_name_H-M   'P 1'
#
loop_
_entity.id
_entity.type
_entity.pdbx_description
1 polymer ?
#
loop_
_entity_poly.entity_id
_entity_poly.type
_entity_poly.pdbx_seq_one_letter_code
_entity_poly.pdbx_strand_id
1 'polypeptide(L)'
;MNRINRYVAGLYCRLSKDDGNTSESMSIKSQKSLLKQFADDNKIMVYDYYVDDGYSGTNFNRPSFQKLKQDIECGNINCVITKDLSRLGRNYLESGAYIEVYFPENNVRYIAINDGIDTLKTGYNSAQLDIMPFKNILNEMYAKDTSNKIKSVLKVKMKEGNFIGNKAPFGYKKNPKNKHELIIDEETRHIVELIYELCLEGMGTQLICAEMERRKIPRPSAFCENGEKLYGVTEENKYTWTHRMALEILRDCVYCGDLARNKRPTLSFKNSKRLYVPKEDYIVVRNTHEPIITR
;
A
#
# COMPACT_ATOMS: atom_id res chain seq x y z
N MET A 1 -24.50 22.06 -41.21
CA MET A 1 -23.25 21.63 -41.89
C MET A 1 -22.46 20.78 -40.89
N ASN A 2 -22.50 19.47 -41.05
CA ASN A 2 -21.69 18.55 -40.23
C ASN A 2 -20.23 18.74 -40.57
N ARG A 3 -19.45 19.44 -39.73
CA ARG A 3 -18.00 19.35 -39.75
C ARG A 3 -17.65 17.92 -39.33
N ILE A 4 -17.26 17.08 -40.30
CA ILE A 4 -16.58 15.82 -40.04
C ILE A 4 -15.28 16.21 -39.33
N ASN A 5 -15.24 16.15 -38.01
CA ASN A 5 -14.01 16.37 -37.26
C ASN A 5 -13.04 15.24 -37.65
N ARG A 6 -12.17 15.52 -38.63
CA ARG A 6 -11.11 14.59 -39.02
C ARG A 6 -10.07 14.58 -37.92
N TYR A 7 -9.96 13.47 -37.18
CA TYR A 7 -8.92 13.32 -36.18
C TYR A 7 -7.58 13.08 -36.85
N VAL A 8 -6.56 13.80 -36.39
CA VAL A 8 -5.15 13.67 -36.80
C VAL A 8 -4.38 13.22 -35.55
N ALA A 9 -3.87 12.00 -35.58
CA ALA A 9 -3.32 11.35 -34.41
C ALA A 9 -1.80 11.33 -34.35
N GLY A 10 -1.27 11.63 -33.16
CA GLY A 10 0.07 11.26 -32.75
C GLY A 10 0.03 9.87 -32.09
N LEU A 11 0.79 8.92 -32.63
CA LEU A 11 0.90 7.57 -32.09
C LEU A 11 2.07 7.49 -31.09
N TYR A 12 1.78 7.42 -29.80
CA TYR A 12 2.81 7.44 -28.77
C TYR A 12 3.14 6.03 -28.27
N CYS A 13 4.43 5.66 -28.37
CA CYS A 13 4.99 4.38 -27.92
C CYS A 13 6.08 4.62 -26.87
N ARG A 14 6.10 3.83 -25.81
CA ARG A 14 7.14 3.89 -24.78
C ARG A 14 7.56 2.50 -24.31
N LEU A 15 8.86 2.33 -24.08
CA LEU A 15 9.43 1.17 -23.42
C LEU A 15 10.46 1.64 -22.38
N SER A 16 10.45 1.04 -21.17
CA SER A 16 11.45 1.36 -20.13
C SER A 16 12.58 0.32 -20.11
N LYS A 17 13.76 0.72 -19.63
CA LYS A 17 14.91 -0.20 -19.44
C LYS A 17 14.60 -1.36 -18.48
N ASP A 18 13.65 -1.17 -17.56
CA ASP A 18 13.25 -2.18 -16.57
C ASP A 18 12.32 -3.27 -17.15
N ASP A 19 11.76 -3.06 -18.36
CA ASP A 19 10.85 -4.02 -18.99
C ASP A 19 11.62 -5.20 -19.67
N GLY A 20 12.94 -5.32 -19.41
CA GLY A 20 13.83 -6.48 -19.51
C GLY A 20 14.12 -7.10 -20.90
N ASN A 21 15.40 -7.24 -21.20
CA ASN A 21 16.08 -8.17 -22.12
C ASN A 21 15.60 -8.35 -23.57
N THR A 22 16.48 -8.00 -24.52
CA THR A 22 16.60 -8.48 -25.94
C THR A 22 15.38 -8.49 -26.83
N SER A 23 14.15 -8.33 -26.34
CA SER A 23 12.91 -8.24 -27.12
C SER A 23 12.41 -6.79 -27.29
N GLU A 24 13.18 -5.78 -26.91
CA GLU A 24 12.73 -4.37 -26.84
C GLU A 24 12.33 -3.80 -28.19
N SER A 25 13.14 -4.00 -29.24
CA SER A 25 12.81 -3.54 -30.60
C SER A 25 11.56 -4.22 -31.16
N MET A 26 11.28 -5.47 -30.78
CA MET A 26 10.07 -6.20 -31.14
C MET A 26 8.84 -5.61 -30.44
N SER A 27 8.96 -5.21 -29.16
CA SER A 27 7.85 -4.61 -28.42
C SER A 27 7.44 -3.23 -28.97
N ILE A 28 8.37 -2.36 -29.35
CA ILE A 28 8.05 -1.07 -30.02
C ILE A 28 7.42 -1.30 -31.39
N LYS A 29 7.94 -2.26 -32.17
CA LYS A 29 7.33 -2.61 -33.46
C LYS A 29 5.90 -3.11 -33.30
N SER A 30 5.66 -3.97 -32.30
CA SER A 30 4.31 -4.47 -32.01
C SER A 30 3.36 -3.36 -31.56
N GLN A 31 3.84 -2.39 -30.74
CA GLN A 31 3.05 -1.23 -30.37
C GLN A 31 2.70 -0.39 -31.62
N LYS A 32 3.65 -0.06 -32.46
CA LYS A 32 3.40 0.70 -33.71
C LYS A 32 2.38 0.01 -34.60
N SER A 33 2.48 -1.30 -34.83
CA SER A 33 1.52 -2.07 -35.61
C SER A 33 0.11 -2.00 -35.03
N LEU A 34 -0.02 -2.22 -33.70
CA LEU A 34 -1.31 -2.15 -33.01
C LEU A 34 -1.95 -0.75 -33.14
N LEU A 35 -1.19 0.30 -32.85
CA LEU A 35 -1.69 1.68 -32.94
C LEU A 35 -2.08 2.08 -34.37
N LYS A 36 -1.29 1.66 -35.36
CA LYS A 36 -1.58 1.91 -36.77
C LYS A 36 -2.86 1.21 -37.21
N GLN A 37 -3.00 -0.10 -36.89
CA GLN A 37 -4.19 -0.86 -37.20
C GLN A 37 -5.43 -0.22 -36.58
N PHE A 38 -5.37 0.15 -35.30
CA PHE A 38 -6.48 0.83 -34.63
C PHE A 38 -6.85 2.17 -35.31
N ALA A 39 -5.85 2.98 -35.72
CA ALA A 39 -6.09 4.24 -36.36
C ALA A 39 -6.77 4.02 -37.72
N ASP A 40 -6.30 3.05 -38.54
CA ASP A 40 -6.87 2.70 -39.85
C ASP A 40 -8.31 2.17 -39.69
N ASP A 41 -8.58 1.27 -38.76
CA ASP A 41 -9.91 0.70 -38.48
C ASP A 41 -10.91 1.80 -38.07
N ASN A 42 -10.44 2.84 -37.35
CA ASN A 42 -11.28 3.97 -36.89
C ASN A 42 -11.23 5.19 -37.86
N LYS A 43 -10.58 5.08 -39.03
CA LYS A 43 -10.45 6.16 -40.03
C LYS A 43 -9.82 7.43 -39.46
N ILE A 44 -8.84 7.28 -38.54
CA ILE A 44 -8.06 8.36 -37.95
C ILE A 44 -6.78 8.54 -38.76
N MET A 45 -6.51 9.76 -39.19
CA MET A 45 -5.27 10.07 -39.90
C MET A 45 -4.09 10.03 -38.94
N VAL A 46 -3.01 9.33 -39.29
CA VAL A 46 -1.77 9.32 -38.51
C VAL A 46 -0.86 10.44 -38.97
N TYR A 47 -0.47 11.32 -38.04
CA TYR A 47 0.49 12.40 -38.32
C TYR A 47 1.93 11.89 -38.19
N ASP A 48 2.31 11.36 -36.97
CA ASP A 48 3.65 10.85 -36.74
C ASP A 48 3.65 9.81 -35.60
N TYR A 49 4.78 9.10 -35.49
CA TYR A 49 5.07 8.18 -34.39
C TYR A 49 6.03 8.84 -33.38
N TYR A 50 5.64 8.90 -32.13
CA TYR A 50 6.44 9.43 -31.04
C TYR A 50 6.94 8.27 -30.17
N VAL A 51 8.25 8.02 -30.15
CA VAL A 51 8.84 6.84 -29.53
C VAL A 51 9.87 7.25 -28.50
N ASP A 52 9.61 6.91 -27.25
CA ASP A 52 10.55 7.05 -26.14
C ASP A 52 11.00 5.65 -25.67
N ASP A 53 12.07 5.13 -26.32
CA ASP A 53 12.67 3.85 -25.96
C ASP A 53 13.74 4.04 -24.89
N GLY A 54 13.71 3.19 -23.84
CA GLY A 54 14.63 3.26 -22.71
C GLY A 54 14.31 4.36 -21.67
N TYR A 55 13.17 5.04 -21.80
CA TYR A 55 12.74 6.08 -20.85
C TYR A 55 11.74 5.58 -19.82
N SER A 56 11.96 5.95 -18.53
CA SER A 56 11.04 5.64 -17.46
C SER A 56 9.69 6.33 -17.63
N GLY A 57 8.62 5.67 -17.21
CA GLY A 57 7.28 6.28 -17.16
C GLY A 57 7.01 7.16 -15.93
N THR A 58 8.02 7.39 -15.07
CA THR A 58 7.86 8.11 -13.80
C THR A 58 7.83 9.63 -13.94
N ASN A 59 8.29 10.18 -15.07
CA ASN A 59 8.22 11.60 -15.38
C ASN A 59 7.89 11.81 -16.86
N PHE A 60 7.56 13.03 -17.26
CA PHE A 60 7.21 13.42 -18.62
C PHE A 60 8.32 14.19 -19.35
N ASN A 61 9.52 14.32 -18.78
CA ASN A 61 10.71 14.90 -19.44
C ASN A 61 11.33 13.89 -20.42
N ARG A 62 10.58 13.56 -21.47
CA ARG A 62 10.95 12.60 -22.51
C ARG A 62 10.96 13.30 -23.87
N PRO A 63 12.00 13.13 -24.69
CA PRO A 63 12.16 13.90 -25.94
C PRO A 63 10.97 13.78 -26.89
N SER A 64 10.49 12.56 -27.15
CA SER A 64 9.38 12.34 -28.06
C SER A 64 8.05 12.81 -27.49
N PHE A 65 7.87 12.72 -26.15
CA PHE A 65 6.69 13.28 -25.50
C PHE A 65 6.68 14.81 -25.57
N GLN A 66 7.82 15.48 -25.44
CA GLN A 66 7.91 16.93 -25.60
C GLN A 66 7.63 17.36 -27.04
N LYS A 67 8.13 16.60 -28.05
CA LYS A 67 7.78 16.82 -29.46
C LYS A 67 6.27 16.66 -29.69
N LEU A 68 5.65 15.61 -29.12
CA LEU A 68 4.20 15.40 -29.18
C LEU A 68 3.43 16.61 -28.65
N LYS A 69 3.87 17.18 -27.51
CA LYS A 69 3.27 18.39 -26.95
C LYS A 69 3.39 19.59 -27.87
N GLN A 70 4.57 19.83 -28.46
CA GLN A 70 4.76 20.91 -29.41
C GLN A 70 3.82 20.78 -30.60
N ASP A 71 3.67 19.58 -31.17
CA ASP A 71 2.77 19.34 -32.29
C ASP A 71 1.29 19.50 -31.92
N ILE A 72 0.92 19.22 -30.67
CA ILE A 72 -0.41 19.54 -30.13
C ILE A 72 -0.61 21.05 -30.04
N GLU A 73 0.33 21.77 -29.43
CA GLU A 73 0.27 23.22 -29.27
C GLU A 73 0.29 23.99 -30.62
N CYS A 74 0.96 23.43 -31.63
CA CYS A 74 0.92 23.95 -33.02
C CYS A 74 -0.38 23.59 -33.75
N GLY A 75 -1.26 22.76 -33.17
CA GLY A 75 -2.51 22.34 -33.82
C GLY A 75 -2.32 21.26 -34.91
N ASN A 76 -1.12 20.66 -35.03
CA ASN A 76 -0.85 19.59 -35.98
C ASN A 76 -1.57 18.29 -35.62
N ILE A 77 -1.83 18.08 -34.34
CA ILE A 77 -2.43 16.86 -33.74
C ILE A 77 -3.61 17.25 -32.87
N ASN A 78 -4.73 16.57 -33.02
CA ASN A 78 -5.91 16.68 -32.18
C ASN A 78 -6.38 15.33 -31.61
N CYS A 79 -5.52 14.29 -31.72
CA CYS A 79 -5.75 12.98 -31.16
C CYS A 79 -4.42 12.36 -30.69
N VAL A 80 -4.39 11.73 -29.53
CA VAL A 80 -3.24 10.96 -29.04
C VAL A 80 -3.68 9.54 -28.77
N ILE A 81 -2.96 8.57 -29.34
CA ILE A 81 -3.27 7.15 -29.19
C ILE A 81 -2.09 6.43 -28.53
N THR A 82 -2.37 5.69 -27.46
CA THR A 82 -1.41 4.81 -26.77
C THR A 82 -1.93 3.38 -26.72
N LYS A 83 -1.04 2.40 -26.54
CA LYS A 83 -1.45 1.01 -26.33
C LYS A 83 -2.26 0.86 -25.04
N ASP A 84 -1.73 1.40 -23.97
CA ASP A 84 -2.33 1.42 -22.64
C ASP A 84 -1.88 2.68 -21.90
N LEU A 85 -2.53 2.97 -20.75
CA LEU A 85 -2.27 4.15 -19.95
C LEU A 85 -0.82 4.19 -19.43
N SER A 86 -0.24 3.02 -19.14
CA SER A 86 1.13 2.94 -18.62
C SER A 86 2.15 3.46 -19.64
N ARG A 87 1.82 3.46 -20.94
CA ARG A 87 2.67 4.03 -22.01
C ARG A 87 2.66 5.55 -21.95
N LEU A 88 1.53 6.18 -21.62
CA LEU A 88 1.49 7.61 -21.37
C LEU A 88 2.36 7.97 -20.16
N GLY A 89 2.14 7.35 -19.01
CA GLY A 89 2.94 7.54 -17.81
C GLY A 89 2.64 6.53 -16.71
N ARG A 90 3.65 6.26 -15.85
CA ARG A 90 3.50 5.49 -14.63
C ARG A 90 3.19 6.37 -13.42
N ASN A 91 3.44 7.68 -13.54
CA ASN A 91 3.00 8.65 -12.54
C ASN A 91 1.54 9.03 -12.82
N TYR A 92 0.65 8.45 -12.04
CA TYR A 92 -0.79 8.57 -12.25
C TYR A 92 -1.32 9.99 -12.04
N LEU A 93 -0.70 10.77 -11.14
CA LEU A 93 -1.08 12.17 -10.91
C LEU A 93 -0.77 13.03 -12.14
N GLU A 94 0.42 12.89 -12.68
CA GLU A 94 0.82 13.62 -13.90
C GLU A 94 0.04 13.14 -15.12
N SER A 95 -0.14 11.81 -15.29
CA SER A 95 -0.95 11.27 -16.39
C SER A 95 -2.39 11.74 -16.31
N GLY A 96 -2.97 11.78 -15.10
CA GLY A 96 -4.31 12.32 -14.86
C GLY A 96 -4.41 13.80 -15.25
N ALA A 97 -3.42 14.63 -14.87
CA ALA A 97 -3.38 16.04 -15.24
C ALA A 97 -3.33 16.23 -16.77
N TYR A 98 -2.59 15.39 -17.50
CA TYR A 98 -2.60 15.42 -18.95
C TYR A 98 -3.97 15.07 -19.52
N ILE A 99 -4.64 14.04 -19.02
CA ILE A 99 -5.91 13.56 -19.55
C ILE A 99 -7.09 14.45 -19.14
N GLU A 100 -7.07 14.94 -17.88
CA GLU A 100 -8.19 15.72 -17.33
C GLU A 100 -8.09 17.22 -17.62
N VAL A 101 -6.89 17.75 -17.85
CA VAL A 101 -6.67 19.18 -18.00
C VAL A 101 -6.02 19.49 -19.36
N TYR A 102 -4.80 19.04 -19.58
CA TYR A 102 -4.01 19.45 -20.76
C TYR A 102 -4.62 19.07 -22.10
N PHE A 103 -5.05 17.80 -22.28
CA PHE A 103 -5.65 17.37 -23.54
C PHE A 103 -7.00 18.02 -23.81
N PRO A 104 -7.94 18.14 -22.84
CA PRO A 104 -9.18 18.89 -23.02
C PRO A 104 -8.96 20.37 -23.34
N GLU A 105 -8.05 21.07 -22.65
CA GLU A 105 -7.72 22.48 -22.91
C GLU A 105 -7.23 22.71 -24.34
N ASN A 106 -6.51 21.72 -24.91
CA ASN A 106 -6.01 21.77 -26.28
C ASN A 106 -6.96 21.09 -27.30
N ASN A 107 -8.18 20.70 -26.90
CA ASN A 107 -9.14 19.98 -27.76
C ASN A 107 -8.60 18.66 -28.33
N VAL A 108 -7.76 17.94 -27.57
CA VAL A 108 -7.12 16.69 -27.97
C VAL A 108 -7.89 15.50 -27.43
N ARG A 109 -8.37 14.63 -28.32
CA ARG A 109 -8.92 13.31 -27.97
C ARG A 109 -7.80 12.38 -27.52
N TYR A 110 -7.95 11.72 -26.36
CA TYR A 110 -7.02 10.69 -25.89
C TYR A 110 -7.64 9.30 -25.95
N ILE A 111 -6.86 8.33 -26.46
CA ILE A 111 -7.28 6.93 -26.57
C ILE A 111 -6.20 6.01 -26.00
N ALA A 112 -6.56 5.14 -25.05
CA ALA A 112 -5.75 4.01 -24.60
C ALA A 112 -6.47 2.71 -24.95
N ILE A 113 -5.91 1.98 -25.94
CA ILE A 113 -6.63 0.88 -26.60
C ILE A 113 -6.98 -0.25 -25.63
N ASN A 114 -5.96 -0.79 -24.94
CA ASN A 114 -6.14 -1.94 -24.05
C ASN A 114 -6.96 -1.63 -22.78
N ASP A 115 -6.97 -0.35 -22.37
CA ASP A 115 -7.70 0.10 -21.19
C ASP A 115 -9.15 0.52 -21.52
N GLY A 116 -9.51 0.51 -22.82
CA GLY A 116 -10.86 0.92 -23.29
C GLY A 116 -11.16 2.40 -23.04
N ILE A 117 -10.12 3.25 -22.85
CA ILE A 117 -10.26 4.67 -22.59
C ILE A 117 -10.36 5.41 -23.90
N ASP A 118 -11.41 6.26 -24.04
CA ASP A 118 -11.63 7.13 -25.19
C ASP A 118 -12.39 8.37 -24.72
N THR A 119 -11.68 9.50 -24.66
CA THR A 119 -12.25 10.75 -24.13
C THR A 119 -13.37 11.34 -24.99
N LEU A 120 -13.56 10.88 -26.21
CA LEU A 120 -14.67 11.31 -27.08
C LEU A 120 -15.99 10.60 -26.75
N LYS A 121 -15.95 9.31 -26.40
CA LYS A 121 -17.16 8.50 -26.13
C LYS A 121 -17.95 9.01 -24.93
N THR A 122 -17.34 9.81 -24.09
CA THR A 122 -17.93 10.43 -22.90
C THR A 122 -18.60 11.78 -23.16
N GLY A 123 -18.60 12.28 -24.39
CA GLY A 123 -19.38 13.46 -24.82
C GLY A 123 -18.83 14.81 -24.35
N TYR A 124 -18.32 15.61 -25.28
CA TYR A 124 -17.82 16.98 -25.04
C TYR A 124 -18.86 17.98 -24.50
N ASN A 125 -20.15 17.61 -24.45
CA ASN A 125 -21.26 18.51 -24.06
C ASN A 125 -21.86 18.22 -22.67
N SER A 126 -21.41 17.21 -21.96
CA SER A 126 -21.70 17.10 -20.53
C SER A 126 -20.54 17.71 -19.76
N ALA A 127 -20.81 18.71 -18.95
CA ALA A 127 -19.86 19.36 -18.02
C ALA A 127 -19.26 18.39 -16.97
N GLN A 128 -19.43 17.12 -17.18
CA GLN A 128 -18.83 15.98 -16.51
C GLN A 128 -18.47 14.96 -17.60
N LEU A 129 -17.28 15.08 -18.19
CA LEU A 129 -16.62 13.91 -18.71
C LEU A 129 -16.78 12.81 -17.65
N ASP A 130 -17.35 11.68 -18.01
CA ASP A 130 -17.45 10.55 -17.07
C ASP A 130 -16.08 9.90 -16.90
N ILE A 131 -15.14 10.71 -16.34
CA ILE A 131 -13.79 10.32 -15.95
C ILE A 131 -13.85 9.46 -14.67
N MET A 132 -15.06 9.28 -14.10
CA MET A 132 -15.24 8.52 -12.86
C MET A 132 -14.59 7.13 -12.88
N PRO A 133 -14.72 6.31 -13.96
CA PRO A 133 -14.00 5.04 -14.03
C PRO A 133 -12.49 5.23 -13.99
N PHE A 134 -11.97 6.26 -14.67
CA PHE A 134 -10.55 6.58 -14.72
C PHE A 134 -10.05 7.10 -13.35
N LYS A 135 -10.76 8.03 -12.72
CA LYS A 135 -10.47 8.49 -11.36
C LYS A 135 -10.46 7.34 -10.36
N ASN A 136 -11.39 6.41 -10.50
CA ASN A 136 -11.44 5.22 -9.63
C ASN A 136 -10.22 4.32 -9.84
N ILE A 137 -9.81 4.08 -11.09
CA ILE A 137 -8.58 3.32 -11.39
C ILE A 137 -7.35 4.03 -10.83
N LEU A 138 -7.21 5.33 -11.02
CA LEU A 138 -6.10 6.13 -10.49
C LEU A 138 -6.05 6.09 -8.97
N ASN A 139 -7.18 6.30 -8.31
CA ASN A 139 -7.29 6.25 -6.85
C ASN A 139 -6.92 4.86 -6.31
N GLU A 140 -7.36 3.81 -6.99
CA GLU A 140 -7.02 2.43 -6.63
C GLU A 140 -5.53 2.15 -6.76
N MET A 141 -4.92 2.58 -7.86
CA MET A 141 -3.49 2.38 -8.11
C MET A 141 -2.64 3.19 -7.12
N TYR A 142 -3.04 4.43 -6.81
CA TYR A 142 -2.40 5.25 -5.78
C TYR A 142 -2.48 4.58 -4.40
N ALA A 143 -3.66 4.08 -4.03
CA ALA A 143 -3.85 3.37 -2.76
C ALA A 143 -2.99 2.09 -2.68
N LYS A 144 -2.88 1.33 -3.79
CA LYS A 144 -2.02 0.14 -3.89
C LYS A 144 -0.54 0.49 -3.75
N ASP A 145 -0.07 1.53 -4.45
CA ASP A 145 1.32 1.97 -4.40
C ASP A 145 1.69 2.47 -3.00
N THR A 146 0.85 3.31 -2.40
CA THR A 146 1.01 3.79 -1.02
C THR A 146 1.06 2.63 -0.03
N SER A 147 0.14 1.65 -0.17
CA SER A 147 0.14 0.45 0.68
C SER A 147 1.43 -0.36 0.56
N ASN A 148 1.96 -0.52 -0.66
CA ASN A 148 3.22 -1.24 -0.90
C ASN A 148 4.41 -0.50 -0.28
N LYS A 149 4.47 0.83 -0.42
CA LYS A 149 5.51 1.67 0.20
C LYS A 149 5.49 1.55 1.72
N ILE A 150 4.31 1.65 2.34
CA ILE A 150 4.15 1.49 3.79
C ILE A 150 4.59 0.09 4.23
N LYS A 151 4.17 -0.98 3.53
CA LYS A 151 4.56 -2.35 3.85
C LYS A 151 6.07 -2.56 3.75
N SER A 152 6.73 -1.98 2.74
CA SER A 152 8.19 -2.03 2.60
C SER A 152 8.90 -1.38 3.78
N VAL A 153 8.51 -0.16 4.16
CA VAL A 153 9.09 0.56 5.30
C VAL A 153 8.86 -0.22 6.61
N LEU A 154 7.66 -0.73 6.82
CA LEU A 154 7.35 -1.54 8.01
C LEU A 154 8.20 -2.82 8.05
N LYS A 155 8.41 -3.49 6.91
CA LYS A 155 9.24 -4.69 6.83
C LYS A 155 10.70 -4.41 7.18
N VAL A 156 11.25 -3.27 6.75
CA VAL A 156 12.60 -2.82 7.13
C VAL A 156 12.66 -2.61 8.64
N LYS A 157 11.74 -1.81 9.20
CA LYS A 157 11.67 -1.56 10.65
C LYS A 157 11.55 -2.84 11.49
N MET A 158 10.75 -3.82 11.02
CA MET A 158 10.65 -5.13 11.69
C MET A 158 11.98 -5.86 11.74
N LYS A 159 12.75 -5.85 10.62
CA LYS A 159 14.07 -6.50 10.54
C LYS A 159 15.13 -5.81 11.39
N GLU A 160 15.01 -4.52 11.61
CA GLU A 160 15.87 -3.72 12.50
C GLU A 160 15.53 -3.90 13.99
N GLY A 161 14.51 -4.70 14.33
CA GLY A 161 14.08 -4.91 15.72
C GLY A 161 13.29 -3.73 16.31
N ASN A 162 12.82 -2.83 15.47
CA ASN A 162 11.99 -1.71 15.92
C ASN A 162 10.58 -2.18 16.34
N PHE A 163 10.10 -1.69 17.47
CA PHE A 163 8.72 -1.90 17.87
C PHE A 163 7.77 -1.03 17.04
N ILE A 164 6.86 -1.68 16.31
CA ILE A 164 5.90 -0.99 15.42
C ILE A 164 4.44 -1.14 15.87
N GLY A 165 4.20 -1.78 17.02
CA GLY A 165 2.85 -1.98 17.57
C GLY A 165 2.20 -0.67 18.02
N ASN A 166 0.88 -0.59 17.92
CA ASN A 166 0.15 0.58 18.42
C ASN A 166 0.23 0.68 19.95
N LYS A 167 0.02 -0.46 20.65
CA LYS A 167 0.15 -0.58 22.11
C LYS A 167 1.34 -1.45 22.46
N ALA A 168 2.03 -1.11 23.54
CA ALA A 168 3.06 -1.96 24.12
C ALA A 168 2.43 -3.25 24.68
N PRO A 169 3.18 -4.38 24.69
CA PRO A 169 2.77 -5.57 25.42
C PRO A 169 2.63 -5.28 26.92
N PHE A 170 1.77 -6.02 27.61
CA PHE A 170 1.61 -5.89 29.05
C PHE A 170 2.96 -6.16 29.75
N GLY A 171 3.30 -5.40 30.78
CA GLY A 171 4.62 -5.43 31.41
C GLY A 171 5.66 -4.50 30.76
N TYR A 172 5.34 -3.92 29.60
CA TYR A 172 6.18 -2.97 28.90
C TYR A 172 5.40 -1.69 28.56
N LYS A 173 6.15 -0.60 28.37
CA LYS A 173 5.68 0.66 27.80
C LYS A 173 6.61 1.14 26.69
N LYS A 174 6.13 2.03 25.82
CA LYS A 174 6.97 2.64 24.80
C LYS A 174 7.89 3.66 25.43
N ASN A 175 9.16 3.69 24.99
CA ASN A 175 10.08 4.73 25.41
C ASN A 175 9.57 6.11 24.95
N PRO A 176 9.37 7.09 25.86
CA PRO A 176 8.91 8.43 25.48
C PRO A 176 9.82 9.14 24.50
N LYS A 177 11.13 8.82 24.52
CA LYS A 177 12.14 9.42 23.60
C LYS A 177 12.17 8.71 22.25
N ASN A 178 11.82 7.40 22.21
CA ASN A 178 11.83 6.59 21.00
C ASN A 178 10.64 5.62 21.01
N LYS A 179 9.56 5.95 20.32
CA LYS A 179 8.33 5.11 20.24
C LYS A 179 8.55 3.73 19.62
N HIS A 180 9.72 3.47 19.05
CA HIS A 180 10.09 2.18 18.46
C HIS A 180 10.86 1.26 19.41
N GLU A 181 11.03 1.67 20.66
CA GLU A 181 11.72 0.94 21.71
C GLU A 181 10.76 0.61 22.84
N LEU A 182 10.89 -0.60 23.41
CA LEU A 182 10.15 -1.02 24.59
C LEU A 182 11.04 -0.85 25.82
N ILE A 183 10.48 -0.30 26.88
CA ILE A 183 11.08 -0.24 28.22
C ILE A 183 10.16 -0.94 29.20
N ILE A 184 10.72 -1.50 30.26
CA ILE A 184 9.94 -2.16 31.32
C ILE A 184 8.99 -1.16 31.96
N ASP A 185 7.77 -1.62 32.22
CA ASP A 185 6.78 -0.90 33.00
C ASP A 185 6.73 -1.48 34.41
N GLU A 186 7.35 -0.76 35.34
CA GLU A 186 7.49 -1.20 36.73
C GLU A 186 6.13 -1.40 37.43
N GLU A 187 5.07 -0.74 36.97
CA GLU A 187 3.72 -0.90 37.53
C GLU A 187 3.15 -2.28 37.19
N THR A 188 3.45 -2.85 36.06
CA THR A 188 2.82 -4.09 35.57
C THR A 188 3.80 -5.26 35.43
N ARG A 189 5.12 -5.02 35.51
CA ARG A 189 6.17 -6.03 35.42
C ARG A 189 5.95 -7.20 36.39
N HIS A 190 5.74 -6.90 37.66
CA HIS A 190 5.61 -7.92 38.73
C HIS A 190 4.41 -8.87 38.50
N ILE A 191 3.39 -8.43 37.75
CA ILE A 191 2.24 -9.25 37.39
C ILE A 191 2.65 -10.30 36.33
N VAL A 192 3.48 -9.89 35.37
CA VAL A 192 4.03 -10.82 34.39
C VAL A 192 4.91 -11.85 35.06
N GLU A 193 5.83 -11.42 35.91
CA GLU A 193 6.71 -12.31 36.69
C GLU A 193 5.89 -13.34 37.47
N LEU A 194 4.85 -12.91 38.22
CA LEU A 194 3.96 -13.79 38.97
C LEU A 194 3.27 -14.85 38.10
N ILE A 195 2.83 -14.49 36.86
CA ILE A 195 2.19 -15.46 35.96
C ILE A 195 3.20 -16.56 35.55
N TYR A 196 4.47 -16.18 35.31
CA TYR A 196 5.52 -17.16 35.00
C TYR A 196 5.88 -18.01 36.23
N GLU A 197 5.97 -17.43 37.44
CA GLU A 197 6.22 -18.16 38.69
C GLU A 197 5.14 -19.23 38.92
N LEU A 198 3.86 -18.85 38.88
CA LEU A 198 2.75 -19.77 39.02
C LEU A 198 2.76 -20.90 37.97
N CYS A 199 3.17 -20.57 36.73
CA CYS A 199 3.34 -21.58 35.68
C CYS A 199 4.48 -22.54 36.01
N LEU A 200 5.62 -22.07 36.54
CA LEU A 200 6.74 -22.89 36.96
C LEU A 200 6.41 -23.79 38.14
N GLU A 201 5.51 -23.34 39.03
CA GLU A 201 4.93 -24.16 40.10
C GLU A 201 3.98 -25.27 39.61
N GLY A 202 3.75 -25.35 38.30
CA GLY A 202 2.92 -26.37 37.65
C GLY A 202 1.46 -26.00 37.50
N MET A 203 1.07 -24.74 37.74
CA MET A 203 -0.32 -24.33 37.58
C MET A 203 -0.67 -24.19 36.09
N GLY A 204 -1.78 -24.80 35.70
CA GLY A 204 -2.37 -24.57 34.34
C GLY A 204 -2.97 -23.17 34.25
N THR A 205 -3.13 -22.68 33.01
CA THR A 205 -3.60 -21.30 32.72
C THR A 205 -4.96 -20.97 33.38
N GLN A 206 -5.84 -21.96 33.58
CA GLN A 206 -7.12 -21.75 34.28
C GLN A 206 -6.91 -21.47 35.76
N LEU A 207 -6.01 -22.23 36.42
CA LEU A 207 -5.68 -22.04 37.83
C LEU A 207 -4.94 -20.70 38.03
N ILE A 208 -4.03 -20.33 37.11
CA ILE A 208 -3.39 -19.02 37.13
C ILE A 208 -4.44 -17.90 37.09
N CYS A 209 -5.42 -17.99 36.20
CA CYS A 209 -6.48 -16.99 36.12
C CYS A 209 -7.29 -16.91 37.40
N ALA A 210 -7.68 -18.05 37.96
CA ALA A 210 -8.40 -18.08 39.25
C ALA A 210 -7.58 -17.46 40.41
N GLU A 211 -6.27 -17.70 40.43
CA GLU A 211 -5.37 -17.11 41.41
C GLU A 211 -5.21 -15.58 41.22
N MET A 212 -5.14 -15.09 39.97
CA MET A 212 -5.13 -13.66 39.67
C MET A 212 -6.43 -12.98 40.14
N GLU A 213 -7.58 -13.61 39.90
CA GLU A 213 -8.88 -13.13 40.37
C GLU A 213 -8.98 -13.14 41.89
N ARG A 214 -8.51 -14.23 42.54
CA ARG A 214 -8.47 -14.34 44.01
C ARG A 214 -7.63 -13.22 44.65
N ARG A 215 -6.49 -12.90 44.06
CA ARG A 215 -5.62 -11.80 44.50
C ARG A 215 -6.13 -10.40 44.08
N LYS A 216 -7.25 -10.31 43.36
CA LYS A 216 -7.81 -9.08 42.84
C LYS A 216 -6.80 -8.29 42.00
N ILE A 217 -6.02 -8.98 41.17
CA ILE A 217 -5.08 -8.37 40.24
C ILE A 217 -5.86 -7.96 38.99
N PRO A 218 -5.83 -6.68 38.59
CA PRO A 218 -6.56 -6.22 37.38
C PRO A 218 -6.01 -6.87 36.12
N ARG A 219 -6.90 -7.20 35.20
CA ARG A 219 -6.51 -7.74 33.88
C ARG A 219 -5.78 -6.70 33.04
N PRO A 220 -4.97 -7.10 32.02
CA PRO A 220 -4.18 -6.17 31.21
C PRO A 220 -4.98 -5.01 30.59
N SER A 221 -6.23 -5.25 30.21
CA SER A 221 -7.11 -4.20 29.67
C SER A 221 -7.62 -3.20 30.71
N ALA A 222 -7.43 -3.43 31.97
CA ALA A 222 -7.78 -2.48 33.04
C ALA A 222 -6.68 -1.45 33.32
N PHE A 223 -5.46 -1.68 32.82
CA PHE A 223 -4.35 -0.72 32.89
C PHE A 223 -4.42 0.20 31.66
N CYS A 224 -4.54 1.49 31.88
CA CYS A 224 -4.65 2.51 30.83
C CYS A 224 -3.43 3.40 30.80
N GLU A 225 -2.81 3.58 29.63
CA GLU A 225 -1.65 4.46 29.45
C GLU A 225 -1.95 5.95 29.72
N ASN A 226 -3.22 6.38 29.75
CA ASN A 226 -3.61 7.80 29.90
C ASN A 226 -4.80 8.02 30.84
N GLY A 227 -5.10 7.11 31.76
CA GLY A 227 -6.25 7.23 32.67
C GLY A 227 -7.62 7.03 32.00
N GLU A 228 -7.66 6.75 30.71
CA GLU A 228 -8.89 6.42 29.99
C GLU A 228 -9.21 4.94 30.17
N LYS A 229 -10.39 4.62 30.75
CA LYS A 229 -10.89 3.24 30.85
C LYS A 229 -11.04 2.67 29.44
N LEU A 230 -10.35 1.56 29.15
CA LEU A 230 -10.53 0.86 27.87
C LEU A 230 -11.98 0.39 27.71
N TYR A 231 -12.50 0.52 26.50
CA TYR A 231 -13.88 0.15 26.18
C TYR A 231 -14.18 -1.30 26.65
N GLY A 232 -15.27 -1.47 27.39
CA GLY A 232 -15.71 -2.77 27.91
C GLY A 232 -15.07 -3.20 29.25
N VAL A 233 -14.29 -2.35 29.92
CA VAL A 233 -13.83 -2.60 31.29
C VAL A 233 -14.77 -1.90 32.27
N THR A 234 -15.38 -2.71 33.15
CA THR A 234 -16.26 -2.26 34.24
C THR A 234 -15.63 -2.63 35.56
N GLU A 235 -16.11 -2.03 36.66
CA GLU A 235 -15.66 -2.38 38.00
C GLU A 235 -15.89 -3.88 38.36
N GLU A 236 -16.93 -4.48 37.74
CA GLU A 236 -17.27 -5.88 37.95
C GLU A 236 -16.31 -6.84 37.22
N ASN A 237 -15.85 -6.47 36.02
CA ASN A 237 -15.05 -7.35 35.17
C ASN A 237 -13.56 -7.03 35.13
N LYS A 238 -13.10 -6.00 35.83
CA LYS A 238 -11.69 -5.59 35.81
C LYS A 238 -10.71 -6.63 36.33
N TYR A 239 -11.18 -7.55 37.14
CA TYR A 239 -10.39 -8.65 37.72
C TYR A 239 -10.60 -9.97 36.99
N THR A 240 -11.51 -10.05 36.01
CA THR A 240 -11.81 -11.29 35.28
C THR A 240 -10.74 -11.60 34.25
N TRP A 241 -9.91 -12.59 34.57
CA TRP A 241 -8.88 -13.10 33.68
C TRP A 241 -9.41 -14.24 32.84
N THR A 242 -8.99 -14.29 31.56
CA THR A 242 -9.30 -15.42 30.67
C THR A 242 -8.04 -16.25 30.42
N HIS A 243 -8.22 -17.57 30.27
CA HIS A 243 -7.11 -18.50 29.99
C HIS A 243 -6.29 -18.04 28.78
N ARG A 244 -6.93 -17.39 27.83
CA ARG A 244 -6.28 -16.84 26.63
C ARG A 244 -5.31 -15.71 26.96
N MET A 245 -5.67 -14.82 27.90
CA MET A 245 -4.78 -13.74 28.34
C MET A 245 -3.49 -14.30 28.97
N ALA A 246 -3.62 -15.25 29.88
CA ALA A 246 -2.49 -15.92 30.52
C ALA A 246 -1.64 -16.68 29.47
N LEU A 247 -2.28 -17.39 28.53
CA LEU A 247 -1.61 -18.15 27.48
C LEU A 247 -0.87 -17.24 26.49
N GLU A 248 -1.42 -16.10 26.14
CA GLU A 248 -0.77 -15.11 25.26
C GLU A 248 0.48 -14.52 25.93
N ILE A 249 0.44 -14.25 27.24
CA ILE A 249 1.60 -13.80 28.02
C ILE A 249 2.67 -14.90 28.05
N LEU A 250 2.33 -16.11 28.44
CA LEU A 250 3.29 -17.23 28.58
C LEU A 250 3.94 -17.64 27.24
N ARG A 251 3.31 -17.36 26.09
CA ARG A 251 3.81 -17.77 24.77
C ARG A 251 4.50 -16.67 23.97
N ASP A 252 4.46 -15.44 24.42
CA ASP A 252 5.06 -14.35 23.67
C ASP A 252 6.55 -14.19 24.02
N CYS A 253 7.41 -14.34 23.01
CA CYS A 253 8.85 -14.18 23.14
C CYS A 253 9.29 -12.76 23.52
N VAL A 254 8.38 -11.80 23.50
CA VAL A 254 8.65 -10.41 23.92
C VAL A 254 9.17 -10.36 25.36
N TYR A 255 8.68 -11.23 26.24
CA TYR A 255 9.11 -11.27 27.64
C TYR A 255 10.56 -11.75 27.83
N CYS A 256 11.12 -12.44 26.83
CA CYS A 256 12.54 -12.82 26.76
C CYS A 256 13.41 -11.81 26.00
N GLY A 257 12.88 -10.61 25.71
CA GLY A 257 13.60 -9.56 24.99
C GLY A 257 13.59 -9.68 23.46
N ASP A 258 12.79 -10.59 22.88
CA ASP A 258 12.74 -10.84 21.42
C ASP A 258 11.45 -10.24 20.81
N LEU A 259 11.53 -9.80 19.57
CA LEU A 259 10.36 -9.36 18.81
C LEU A 259 10.07 -10.32 17.66
N ALA A 260 8.92 -11.01 17.70
CA ALA A 260 8.42 -11.81 16.59
C ALA A 260 7.28 -11.06 15.89
N ARG A 261 7.51 -10.71 14.62
CA ARG A 261 6.61 -9.88 13.81
C ARG A 261 6.17 -10.61 12.55
N ASN A 262 5.24 -9.99 11.79
CA ASN A 262 4.66 -10.57 10.57
C ASN A 262 3.85 -11.85 10.81
N LYS A 263 3.32 -12.06 12.04
CA LYS A 263 2.52 -13.25 12.40
C LYS A 263 1.21 -13.34 11.60
N ARG A 264 0.60 -12.21 11.25
CA ARG A 264 -0.73 -12.11 10.60
C ARG A 264 -0.78 -10.94 9.62
N PRO A 265 -0.10 -10.99 8.47
CA PRO A 265 -0.19 -9.96 7.45
C PRO A 265 -1.60 -9.91 6.82
N THR A 266 -1.99 -8.74 6.32
CA THR A 266 -3.23 -8.59 5.55
C THR A 266 -3.06 -9.15 4.14
N LEU A 267 -4.10 -9.79 3.60
CA LEU A 267 -4.11 -10.40 2.27
C LEU A 267 -3.78 -9.37 1.18
N SER A 268 -4.46 -8.23 1.19
CA SER A 268 -4.24 -7.15 0.23
C SER A 268 -4.64 -5.80 0.81
N PHE A 269 -4.42 -4.71 0.07
CA PHE A 269 -4.87 -3.39 0.47
C PHE A 269 -6.41 -3.22 0.41
N LYS A 270 -7.09 -4.03 -0.42
CA LYS A 270 -8.57 -4.08 -0.52
C LYS A 270 -9.21 -5.04 0.47
N ASN A 271 -8.47 -6.04 0.92
CA ASN A 271 -9.01 -7.10 1.76
C ASN A 271 -8.26 -7.14 3.10
N SER A 272 -8.95 -6.73 4.16
CA SER A 272 -8.42 -6.69 5.52
C SER A 272 -8.28 -8.08 6.17
N LYS A 273 -8.71 -9.17 5.48
CA LYS A 273 -8.54 -10.54 5.97
C LYS A 273 -7.07 -10.80 6.28
N ARG A 274 -6.80 -11.27 7.48
CA ARG A 274 -5.46 -11.62 7.94
C ARG A 274 -5.13 -13.05 7.58
N LEU A 275 -3.94 -13.27 7.03
CA LEU A 275 -3.41 -14.59 6.74
C LEU A 275 -2.60 -15.08 7.95
N TYR A 276 -2.74 -16.36 8.28
CA TYR A 276 -1.83 -17.01 9.21
C TYR A 276 -0.57 -17.44 8.47
N VAL A 277 0.57 -17.01 8.97
CA VAL A 277 1.88 -17.35 8.44
C VAL A 277 2.51 -18.43 9.32
N PRO A 278 3.19 -19.44 8.77
CA PRO A 278 3.96 -20.40 9.54
C PRO A 278 5.00 -19.71 10.43
N LYS A 279 5.37 -20.33 11.57
CA LYS A 279 6.32 -19.73 12.51
C LYS A 279 7.69 -19.48 11.90
N GLU A 280 8.08 -20.30 10.93
CA GLU A 280 9.34 -20.19 10.17
C GLU A 280 9.44 -18.87 9.38
N ASP A 281 8.30 -18.33 8.96
CA ASP A 281 8.20 -17.10 8.17
C ASP A 281 8.04 -15.84 9.03
N TYR A 282 8.06 -15.98 10.36
CA TYR A 282 8.04 -14.82 11.25
C TYR A 282 9.36 -14.05 11.14
N ILE A 283 9.28 -12.74 11.20
CA ILE A 283 10.47 -11.89 11.37
C ILE A 283 10.78 -11.85 12.85
N VAL A 284 11.81 -12.61 13.28
CA VAL A 284 12.24 -12.66 14.67
C VAL A 284 13.56 -11.93 14.81
N VAL A 285 13.59 -10.93 15.70
CA VAL A 285 14.81 -10.20 16.07
C VAL A 285 15.03 -10.38 17.56
N ARG A 286 16.21 -10.84 17.93
CA ARG A 286 16.56 -11.16 19.32
C ARG A 286 17.17 -9.96 20.04
N ASN A 287 17.01 -9.92 21.37
CA ASN A 287 17.62 -8.94 22.25
C ASN A 287 17.34 -7.49 21.83
N THR A 288 16.10 -7.18 21.50
CA THR A 288 15.69 -5.84 21.05
C THR A 288 15.38 -4.90 22.22
N HIS A 289 15.14 -5.43 23.40
CA HIS A 289 14.81 -4.69 24.63
C HIS A 289 15.14 -5.51 25.86
N GLU A 290 15.11 -4.89 27.04
CA GLU A 290 15.37 -5.54 28.32
C GLU A 290 14.31 -6.62 28.60
N PRO A 291 14.71 -7.88 28.89
CA PRO A 291 13.78 -8.97 29.18
C PRO A 291 13.21 -8.85 30.59
N ILE A 292 11.92 -9.20 30.77
CA ILE A 292 11.31 -9.40 32.09
C ILE A 292 11.64 -10.78 32.63
N ILE A 293 11.69 -11.78 31.73
CA ILE A 293 11.94 -13.18 32.06
C ILE A 293 13.22 -13.65 31.41
N THR A 294 14.06 -14.32 32.17
CA THR A 294 15.25 -15.03 31.62
C THR A 294 14.82 -16.22 30.77
N ARG A 295 15.63 -16.57 29.75
CA ARG A 295 15.37 -17.74 28.89
C ARG A 295 15.60 -19.06 29.62
#